data_794b9dc8b63ab885936ee4f09c4b3b83
#
_entry.id   794b9dc8b63ab885936ee4f09c4b3b83
#
_cell.length_a   1.000
_cell.length_b   1.000
_cell.length_c   1.000
_cell.angle_alpha   90.00
_cell.angle_beta   90.00
_cell.angle_gamma   90.00
#
_symmetry.space_group_name_H-M   'P 1'
#
loop_
_entity.id
_entity.type
_entity.pdbx_description
1 polymer ?
#
loop_
_entity_poly.entity_id
_entity_poly.type
_entity_poly.pdbx_seq_one_letter_code
_entity_poly.pdbx_strand_id
1 'polypeptide(L)'
;MDVLAEALRVSGARGALGVVLKAGGTWGLSLDARPRAALHVVSRGTMWLHVPGEKPLEVRAGDAVLLAPGTAHGIAGASRTTLGPCDRKATVQALTDGSALHLGSAPAQTEVLVLRYEQDPEVSTPVLTSLVRPMHVTSRENAQLRKTVELLTAELAQPQIGTTAAVNSIIDLLLVQFVRVWLTRHPETRSGSWLGAMRDPVVRDALACVHARPEHPWTTASLAAATAVSRTTLSRHFRSALGQTPGAYVTQWRMDLASVRLRDTDEPVESISGAVGYASPHAFSRAFRRARGMPPGAYRSRLRR
;
A
#
# COMPACT_ATOMS: atom_id res chain seq x y z
N MET A 1 -10.49 -13.18 -11.31
CA MET A 1 -10.52 -12.00 -10.41
C MET A 1 -9.10 -11.60 -10.07
N ASP A 2 -8.78 -10.31 -10.11
CA ASP A 2 -7.47 -9.80 -9.74
C ASP A 2 -7.41 -9.61 -8.20
N VAL A 3 -6.71 -10.53 -7.53
CA VAL A 3 -6.59 -10.56 -6.06
C VAL A 3 -5.90 -9.32 -5.52
N LEU A 4 -4.89 -8.79 -6.23
CA LEU A 4 -4.17 -7.58 -5.83
C LEU A 4 -5.08 -6.35 -5.93
N ALA A 5 -5.79 -6.20 -7.04
CA ALA A 5 -6.70 -5.08 -7.24
C ALA A 5 -7.79 -5.06 -6.17
N GLU A 6 -8.38 -6.21 -5.86
CA GLU A 6 -9.42 -6.32 -4.85
C GLU A 6 -8.88 -6.04 -3.42
N ALA A 7 -7.70 -6.54 -3.10
CA ALA A 7 -7.07 -6.26 -1.82
C ALA A 7 -6.70 -4.78 -1.64
N LEU A 8 -6.18 -4.12 -2.68
CA LEU A 8 -5.93 -2.67 -2.66
C LEU A 8 -7.22 -1.88 -2.48
N ARG A 9 -8.29 -2.25 -3.19
CA ARG A 9 -9.61 -1.63 -3.05
C ARG A 9 -10.17 -1.77 -1.63
N VAL A 10 -10.13 -2.96 -1.05
CA VAL A 10 -10.65 -3.24 0.31
C VAL A 10 -9.79 -2.58 1.37
N SER A 11 -8.46 -2.59 1.21
CA SER A 11 -7.55 -1.90 2.14
C SER A 11 -7.70 -0.38 2.11
N GLY A 12 -8.45 0.16 1.15
CA GLY A 12 -8.57 1.61 0.97
C GLY A 12 -7.25 2.28 0.62
N ALA A 13 -6.30 1.50 0.07
CA ALA A 13 -5.01 2.03 -0.34
C ALA A 13 -5.22 3.05 -1.47
N ARG A 14 -4.99 4.33 -1.15
CA ARG A 14 -5.09 5.45 -2.09
C ARG A 14 -3.81 6.24 -2.08
N GLY A 15 -3.32 6.51 -3.29
CA GLY A 15 -2.15 7.34 -3.49
C GLY A 15 -2.51 8.81 -3.58
N ALA A 16 -1.66 9.67 -3.05
CA ALA A 16 -1.74 11.10 -3.24
C ALA A 16 -0.33 11.70 -3.36
N LEU A 17 -0.24 12.79 -4.10
CA LEU A 17 0.97 13.60 -4.08
C LEU A 17 1.15 14.17 -2.66
N GLY A 18 2.33 13.94 -2.11
CA GLY A 18 2.78 14.63 -0.91
C GLY A 18 3.40 15.97 -1.30
N VAL A 19 4.68 15.95 -1.60
CA VAL A 19 5.44 17.17 -1.91
C VAL A 19 6.35 16.92 -3.11
N VAL A 20 6.50 17.91 -3.98
CA VAL A 20 7.59 17.98 -4.94
C VAL A 20 8.79 18.63 -4.24
N LEU A 21 9.87 17.89 -4.09
CA LEU A 21 11.09 18.38 -3.46
C LEU A 21 12.08 18.78 -4.56
N LYS A 22 12.59 20.01 -4.50
CA LYS A 22 13.64 20.53 -5.38
C LYS A 22 14.86 20.89 -4.53
N ALA A 23 15.99 20.27 -4.80
CA ALA A 23 17.18 20.41 -3.98
C ALA A 23 18.44 20.66 -4.77
N GLY A 24 19.35 21.50 -4.23
CA GLY A 24 20.65 21.80 -4.82
C GLY A 24 21.73 22.01 -3.76
N GLY A 25 23.00 21.86 -4.17
CA GLY A 25 24.12 21.89 -3.25
C GLY A 25 24.10 20.78 -2.21
N THR A 26 24.51 21.08 -0.98
CA THR A 26 24.47 20.12 0.13
C THR A 26 23.11 20.19 0.82
N TRP A 27 22.39 19.09 0.83
CA TRP A 27 21.08 18.97 1.47
C TRP A 27 20.86 17.58 2.06
N GLY A 28 20.12 17.52 3.16
CA GLY A 28 19.71 16.27 3.80
C GLY A 28 18.52 16.52 4.71
N LEU A 29 17.55 15.63 4.69
CA LEU A 29 16.29 15.75 5.38
C LEU A 29 15.96 14.45 6.13
N SER A 30 15.65 14.57 7.41
CA SER A 30 15.14 13.47 8.24
C SER A 30 13.62 13.48 8.24
N LEU A 31 13.01 12.35 7.99
CA LEU A 31 11.56 12.14 7.93
C LEU A 31 11.13 11.15 9.02
N ASP A 32 10.28 11.63 9.91
CA ASP A 32 9.72 10.81 11.00
C ASP A 32 8.87 9.65 10.46
N ALA A 33 8.80 8.58 11.24
CA ALA A 33 7.86 7.50 11.01
C ALA A 33 6.42 8.02 10.92
N ARG A 34 5.69 7.63 9.88
CA ARG A 34 4.29 8.00 9.66
C ARG A 34 3.46 6.73 9.43
N PRO A 35 2.18 6.69 9.83
CA PRO A 35 1.32 5.53 9.65
C PRO A 35 0.85 5.34 8.19
N ARG A 36 1.66 5.77 7.23
CA ARG A 36 1.40 5.68 5.79
C ARG A 36 2.65 5.22 5.07
N ALA A 37 2.49 4.54 3.93
CA ALA A 37 3.60 4.19 3.07
C ALA A 37 4.08 5.44 2.30
N ALA A 38 5.37 5.53 2.06
CA ALA A 38 5.97 6.60 1.27
C ALA A 38 6.61 6.00 -0.01
N LEU A 39 6.31 6.60 -1.16
CA LEU A 39 7.01 6.29 -2.40
C LEU A 39 7.79 7.54 -2.84
N HIS A 40 9.10 7.43 -2.86
CA HIS A 40 9.97 8.45 -3.41
C HIS A 40 10.30 8.11 -4.85
N VAL A 41 10.04 9.05 -5.76
CA VAL A 41 10.37 8.92 -7.18
C VAL A 41 11.33 10.05 -7.53
N VAL A 42 12.52 9.72 -8.00
CA VAL A 42 13.49 10.71 -8.47
C VAL A 42 13.16 11.05 -9.92
N SER A 43 12.64 12.25 -10.17
CA SER A 43 12.38 12.71 -11.54
C SER A 43 13.63 13.32 -12.20
N ARG A 44 14.55 13.88 -11.38
CA ARG A 44 15.80 14.47 -11.86
C ARG A 44 16.92 14.31 -10.84
N GLY A 45 18.15 14.07 -11.31
CA GLY A 45 19.33 14.01 -10.46
C GLY A 45 19.46 12.70 -9.68
N THR A 46 19.97 12.78 -8.47
CA THR A 46 20.24 11.62 -7.59
C THR A 46 19.87 11.94 -6.16
N MET A 47 19.29 10.99 -5.48
CA MET A 47 18.95 11.03 -4.06
C MET A 47 19.58 9.83 -3.35
N TRP A 48 20.05 10.03 -2.14
CA TRP A 48 20.46 8.95 -1.24
C TRP A 48 19.40 8.74 -0.17
N LEU A 49 18.91 7.50 -0.06
CA LEU A 49 17.99 7.08 0.98
C LEU A 49 18.76 6.48 2.16
N HIS A 50 18.46 6.94 3.37
CA HIS A 50 19.03 6.48 4.63
C HIS A 50 17.92 5.85 5.48
N VAL A 51 18.00 4.55 5.72
CA VAL A 51 17.10 3.84 6.63
C VAL A 51 17.94 3.35 7.82
N PRO A 52 17.50 3.56 9.07
CA PRO A 52 18.23 3.09 10.24
C PRO A 52 18.55 1.60 10.17
N GLY A 53 19.82 1.25 10.37
CA GLY A 53 20.30 -0.14 10.31
C GLY A 53 20.60 -0.68 8.92
N GLU A 54 20.37 0.10 7.85
CA GLU A 54 20.68 -0.28 6.48
C GLU A 54 21.80 0.59 5.88
N LYS A 55 22.45 0.09 4.83
CA LYS A 55 23.42 0.91 4.06
C LYS A 55 22.68 1.97 3.26
N PRO A 56 23.24 3.18 3.11
CA PRO A 56 22.65 4.19 2.24
C PRO A 56 22.42 3.66 0.83
N LEU A 57 21.24 3.91 0.28
CA LEU A 57 20.82 3.47 -1.05
C LEU A 57 20.81 4.64 -2.02
N GLU A 58 21.54 4.51 -3.12
CA GLU A 58 21.50 5.49 -4.21
C GLU A 58 20.26 5.27 -5.08
N VAL A 59 19.48 6.34 -5.29
CA VAL A 59 18.27 6.35 -6.10
C VAL A 59 18.44 7.42 -7.19
N ARG A 60 18.44 7.02 -8.45
CA ARG A 60 18.73 7.90 -9.60
C ARG A 60 17.45 8.31 -10.33
N ALA A 61 17.59 9.29 -11.22
CA ALA A 61 16.47 9.74 -12.04
C ALA A 61 15.75 8.58 -12.76
N GLY A 62 14.44 8.54 -12.62
CA GLY A 62 13.56 7.49 -13.09
C GLY A 62 13.41 6.28 -12.14
N ASP A 63 14.21 6.20 -11.07
CA ASP A 63 14.06 5.17 -10.05
C ASP A 63 13.00 5.55 -9.03
N ALA A 64 12.45 4.53 -8.39
CA ALA A 64 11.47 4.70 -7.31
C ALA A 64 11.78 3.76 -6.13
N VAL A 65 11.51 4.23 -4.91
CA VAL A 65 11.65 3.45 -3.69
C VAL A 65 10.41 3.56 -2.81
N LEU A 66 9.80 2.43 -2.51
CA LEU A 66 8.62 2.34 -1.64
C LEU A 66 9.04 1.89 -0.24
N LEU A 67 8.57 2.62 0.75
CA LEU A 67 8.80 2.39 2.17
C LEU A 67 7.49 1.99 2.86
N ALA A 68 7.59 1.02 3.76
CA ALA A 68 6.45 0.58 4.57
C ALA A 68 5.93 1.69 5.49
N PRO A 69 4.64 1.65 5.87
CA PRO A 69 4.14 2.47 6.96
C PRO A 69 5.00 2.33 8.22
N GLY A 70 5.22 3.42 8.92
CA GLY A 70 6.03 3.42 10.15
C GLY A 70 7.55 3.45 9.95
N THR A 71 8.05 3.58 8.72
CA THR A 71 9.48 3.64 8.44
C THR A 71 10.00 5.07 8.60
N ALA A 72 10.77 5.33 9.66
CA ALA A 72 11.59 6.54 9.75
C ALA A 72 12.76 6.44 8.78
N HIS A 73 13.06 7.50 8.04
CA HIS A 73 14.13 7.50 7.05
C HIS A 73 14.65 8.89 6.77
N GLY A 74 15.79 8.97 6.10
CA GLY A 74 16.35 10.22 5.61
C GLY A 74 16.55 10.19 4.11
N ILE A 75 16.55 11.37 3.51
CA ILE A 75 16.90 11.58 2.10
C ILE A 75 17.95 12.70 1.99
N ALA A 76 18.92 12.52 1.12
CA ALA A 76 20.04 13.45 1.00
C ALA A 76 20.62 13.50 -0.41
N GLY A 77 21.42 14.57 -0.69
CA GLY A 77 22.16 14.71 -1.96
C GLY A 77 23.40 13.81 -2.06
N ALA A 78 23.95 13.34 -0.94
CA ALA A 78 25.09 12.43 -0.91
C ALA A 78 25.00 11.44 0.26
N SER A 79 25.70 10.31 0.15
CA SER A 79 25.64 9.20 1.11
C SER A 79 26.11 9.52 2.54
N ARG A 80 26.90 10.56 2.71
CA ARG A 80 27.48 10.98 4.00
C ARG A 80 26.96 12.34 4.49
N THR A 81 25.90 12.85 3.87
CA THR A 81 25.32 14.14 4.25
C THR A 81 24.62 14.05 5.59
N THR A 82 24.83 15.02 6.46
CA THR A 82 24.09 15.16 7.71
C THR A 82 22.62 15.45 7.41
N LEU A 83 21.73 14.73 8.08
CA LEU A 83 20.29 14.90 7.93
C LEU A 83 19.79 15.98 8.89
N GLY A 84 19.24 17.05 8.37
CA GLY A 84 18.53 18.07 9.14
C GLY A 84 17.07 17.68 9.43
N PRO A 85 16.42 18.31 10.42
CA PRO A 85 15.01 18.09 10.69
C PRO A 85 14.13 18.59 9.54
N CYS A 86 12.98 17.96 9.35
CA CYS A 86 11.97 18.43 8.40
C CYS A 86 11.31 19.72 8.89
N ASP A 87 11.35 20.78 8.10
CA ASP A 87 10.56 21.97 8.36
C ASP A 87 9.08 21.67 8.12
N ARG A 88 8.36 21.41 9.21
CA ARG A 88 6.93 21.10 9.17
C ARG A 88 6.10 22.23 8.59
N LYS A 89 6.46 23.48 8.88
CA LYS A 89 5.71 24.65 8.42
C LYS A 89 5.84 24.79 6.90
N ALA A 90 7.06 24.74 6.37
CA ALA A 90 7.32 24.77 4.93
C ALA A 90 6.68 23.58 4.21
N THR A 91 6.70 22.39 4.82
CA THR A 91 6.07 21.19 4.26
C THR A 91 4.55 21.32 4.20
N VAL A 92 3.90 21.81 5.26
CA VAL A 92 2.45 22.05 5.28
C VAL A 92 2.07 23.10 4.25
N GLN A 93 2.84 24.18 4.14
CA GLN A 93 2.61 25.21 3.12
C GLN A 93 2.67 24.62 1.71
N ALA A 94 3.73 23.87 1.39
CA ALA A 94 3.89 23.22 0.09
C ALA A 94 2.74 22.25 -0.23
N LEU A 95 2.23 21.52 0.78
CA LEU A 95 1.06 20.65 0.63
C LEU A 95 -0.24 21.42 0.36
N THR A 96 -0.37 22.63 0.89
CA THR A 96 -1.60 23.43 0.81
C THR A 96 -1.70 24.19 -0.51
N ASP A 97 -0.59 24.78 -0.95
CA ASP A 97 -0.56 25.61 -2.16
C ASP A 97 0.01 24.91 -3.41
N GLY A 98 0.43 23.64 -3.25
CA GLY A 98 1.00 22.86 -4.35
C GLY A 98 2.41 23.30 -4.77
N SER A 99 3.08 24.15 -3.97
CA SER A 99 4.44 24.62 -4.26
C SER A 99 5.48 23.50 -4.02
N ALA A 100 6.66 23.67 -4.61
CA ALA A 100 7.76 22.75 -4.32
C ALA A 100 8.45 23.13 -3.00
N LEU A 101 8.87 22.10 -2.24
CA LEU A 101 9.74 22.27 -1.09
C LEU A 101 11.18 22.42 -1.56
N HIS A 102 11.81 23.57 -1.30
CA HIS A 102 13.17 23.85 -1.69
C HIS A 102 14.15 23.53 -0.56
N LEU A 103 15.23 22.78 -0.88
CA LEU A 103 16.29 22.43 0.05
C LEU A 103 17.67 22.83 -0.50
N GLY A 104 18.55 23.25 0.41
CA GLY A 104 19.93 23.64 0.05
C GLY A 104 19.99 24.91 -0.77
N SER A 105 20.90 24.97 -1.77
CA SER A 105 21.15 26.16 -2.59
C SER A 105 20.61 26.02 -4.01
N ALA A 106 20.32 27.15 -4.66
CA ALA A 106 20.00 27.18 -6.10
C ALA A 106 21.30 27.11 -6.95
N PRO A 107 21.23 26.56 -8.18
CA PRO A 107 20.05 25.94 -8.80
C PRO A 107 19.76 24.53 -8.30
N ALA A 108 18.49 24.11 -8.32
CA ALA A 108 18.11 22.74 -7.98
C ALA A 108 18.65 21.75 -9.01
N GLN A 109 19.35 20.73 -8.53
CA GLN A 109 19.96 19.67 -9.34
C GLN A 109 19.21 18.34 -9.19
N THR A 110 18.51 18.16 -8.08
CA THR A 110 17.71 16.97 -7.77
C THR A 110 16.25 17.37 -7.60
N GLU A 111 15.36 16.55 -8.17
CA GLU A 111 13.93 16.67 -7.98
C GLU A 111 13.35 15.30 -7.57
N VAL A 112 12.60 15.30 -6.47
CA VAL A 112 12.00 14.09 -5.90
C VAL A 112 10.50 14.32 -5.71
N LEU A 113 9.69 13.44 -6.30
CA LEU A 113 8.27 13.37 -6.02
C LEU A 113 8.07 12.49 -4.78
N VAL A 114 7.59 13.09 -3.71
CA VAL A 114 7.26 12.38 -2.48
C VAL A 114 5.78 12.03 -2.52
N LEU A 115 5.46 10.78 -2.79
CA LEU A 115 4.10 10.27 -2.86
C LEU A 115 3.78 9.54 -1.56
N ARG A 116 2.52 9.56 -1.17
CA ARG A 116 2.05 8.88 0.05
C ARG A 116 0.91 7.93 -0.32
N TYR A 117 0.88 6.78 0.34
CA TYR A 117 -0.26 5.86 0.28
C TYR A 117 -0.85 5.73 1.67
N GLU A 118 -2.10 6.11 1.77
CA GLU A 118 -2.90 5.90 2.96
C GLU A 118 -3.61 4.54 2.83
N GLN A 119 -3.72 3.85 3.95
CA GLN A 119 -4.47 2.61 4.07
C GLN A 119 -5.44 2.77 5.22
N ASP A 120 -6.62 2.20 5.10
CA ASP A 120 -7.58 2.17 6.19
C ASP A 120 -6.99 1.38 7.38
N PRO A 121 -6.72 2.02 8.52
CA PRO A 121 -6.14 1.35 9.68
C PRO A 121 -7.05 0.25 10.26
N GLU A 122 -8.33 0.28 9.94
CA GLU A 122 -9.32 -0.69 10.40
C GLU A 122 -9.37 -1.94 9.50
N VAL A 123 -8.70 -1.94 8.36
CA VAL A 123 -8.62 -3.10 7.46
C VAL A 123 -7.36 -3.90 7.76
N SER A 124 -7.56 -5.18 8.03
CA SER A 124 -6.48 -6.08 8.45
C SER A 124 -5.71 -6.71 7.29
N THR A 125 -6.17 -6.52 6.02
CA THR A 125 -5.45 -7.04 4.85
C THR A 125 -4.14 -6.27 4.65
N PRO A 126 -2.97 -6.89 4.92
CA PRO A 126 -1.73 -6.18 5.13
C PRO A 126 -0.96 -5.92 3.82
N VAL A 127 -1.58 -5.27 2.82
CA VAL A 127 -0.91 -5.06 1.52
C VAL A 127 0.34 -4.21 1.69
N LEU A 128 0.21 -3.00 2.26
CA LEU A 128 1.34 -2.08 2.43
C LEU A 128 2.18 -2.39 3.67
N THR A 129 1.55 -2.91 4.73
CA THR A 129 2.27 -3.25 5.98
C THR A 129 3.07 -4.55 5.87
N SER A 130 2.85 -5.36 4.83
CA SER A 130 3.66 -6.55 4.57
C SER A 130 5.04 -6.24 3.95
N LEU A 131 5.33 -4.97 3.67
CA LEU A 131 6.64 -4.52 3.21
C LEU A 131 7.64 -4.57 4.38
N VAL A 132 8.64 -5.42 4.30
CA VAL A 132 9.62 -5.62 5.40
C VAL A 132 10.86 -4.74 5.22
N ARG A 133 11.17 -4.34 4.00
CA ARG A 133 12.34 -3.54 3.62
C ARG A 133 11.98 -2.53 2.55
N PRO A 134 12.80 -1.48 2.37
CA PRO A 134 12.66 -0.59 1.23
C PRO A 134 12.63 -1.38 -0.09
N MET A 135 11.60 -1.16 -0.89
CA MET A 135 11.47 -1.78 -2.20
C MET A 135 11.99 -0.81 -3.25
N HIS A 136 13.17 -1.05 -3.79
CA HIS A 136 13.78 -0.24 -4.84
C HIS A 136 13.54 -0.85 -6.22
N VAL A 137 13.06 -0.04 -7.15
CA VAL A 137 12.88 -0.39 -8.57
C VAL A 137 13.60 0.63 -9.43
N THR A 138 14.51 0.16 -10.28
CA THR A 138 15.27 1.03 -11.17
C THR A 138 14.55 1.26 -12.49
N SER A 139 14.65 2.45 -13.04
CA SER A 139 14.05 2.84 -14.33
C SER A 139 14.60 2.04 -15.51
N ARG A 140 15.89 1.63 -15.44
CA ARG A 140 16.53 0.81 -16.45
C ARG A 140 15.86 -0.55 -16.61
N GLU A 141 15.23 -1.00 -15.56
CA GLU A 141 14.65 -2.32 -15.45
C GLU A 141 13.17 -2.34 -15.84
N ASN A 142 12.49 -1.20 -15.90
CA ASN A 142 11.08 -1.15 -16.24
C ASN A 142 10.69 0.09 -17.05
N ALA A 143 10.54 -0.10 -18.35
CA ALA A 143 10.15 0.97 -19.25
C ALA A 143 8.72 1.50 -19.00
N GLN A 144 7.80 0.66 -18.48
CA GLN A 144 6.45 1.11 -18.15
C GLN A 144 6.44 2.02 -16.94
N LEU A 145 7.18 1.65 -15.87
CA LEU A 145 7.31 2.50 -14.68
C LEU A 145 7.89 3.86 -15.06
N ARG A 146 8.96 3.88 -15.87
CA ARG A 146 9.56 5.11 -16.36
C ARG A 146 8.57 6.01 -17.09
N LYS A 147 7.81 5.45 -18.05
CA LYS A 147 6.77 6.19 -18.79
C LYS A 147 5.69 6.76 -17.87
N THR A 148 5.31 6.03 -16.84
CA THR A 148 4.31 6.51 -15.88
C THR A 148 4.87 7.63 -15.00
N VAL A 149 6.15 7.59 -14.62
CA VAL A 149 6.84 8.70 -13.94
C VAL A 149 6.94 9.92 -14.83
N GLU A 150 7.29 9.74 -16.12
CA GLU A 150 7.33 10.83 -17.11
C GLU A 150 5.95 11.48 -17.25
N LEU A 151 4.88 10.67 -17.34
CA LEU A 151 3.49 11.16 -17.40
C LEU A 151 3.11 11.97 -16.15
N LEU A 152 3.43 11.46 -14.96
CA LEU A 152 3.19 12.18 -13.70
C LEU A 152 3.92 13.52 -13.66
N THR A 153 5.18 13.53 -14.08
CA THR A 153 6.00 14.75 -14.12
C THR A 153 5.44 15.77 -15.10
N ALA A 154 5.00 15.32 -16.29
CA ALA A 154 4.38 16.19 -17.29
C ALA A 154 3.05 16.80 -16.80
N GLU A 155 2.20 16.01 -16.15
CA GLU A 155 0.92 16.48 -15.58
C GLU A 155 1.14 17.53 -14.48
N LEU A 156 2.17 17.34 -13.64
CA LEU A 156 2.52 18.30 -12.59
C LEU A 156 3.17 19.58 -13.14
N ALA A 157 3.86 19.49 -14.29
CA ALA A 157 4.50 20.66 -14.92
C ALA A 157 3.51 21.60 -15.61
N GLN A 158 2.36 21.08 -16.05
CA GLN A 158 1.33 21.84 -16.77
C GLN A 158 -0.07 21.57 -16.18
N PRO A 159 -0.37 22.09 -14.97
CA PRO A 159 -1.64 21.85 -14.32
C PRO A 159 -2.83 22.36 -15.14
N GLN A 160 -3.87 21.53 -15.24
CA GLN A 160 -5.11 21.80 -15.97
C GLN A 160 -6.33 21.47 -15.10
N ILE A 161 -7.55 21.71 -15.62
CA ILE A 161 -8.77 21.24 -14.97
C ILE A 161 -8.70 19.71 -14.87
N GLY A 162 -8.84 19.16 -13.65
CA GLY A 162 -8.78 17.71 -13.42
C GLY A 162 -7.39 17.16 -13.08
N THR A 163 -6.32 17.97 -13.07
CA THR A 163 -4.96 17.53 -12.72
C THR A 163 -4.91 16.72 -11.43
N THR A 164 -5.60 17.15 -10.37
CA THR A 164 -5.61 16.37 -9.10
C THR A 164 -6.14 14.95 -9.29
N ALA A 165 -7.20 14.78 -10.08
CA ALA A 165 -7.76 13.45 -10.35
C ALA A 165 -6.82 12.61 -11.21
N ALA A 166 -6.23 13.21 -12.25
CA ALA A 166 -5.24 12.56 -13.11
C ALA A 166 -4.00 12.13 -12.30
N VAL A 167 -3.43 13.02 -11.51
CA VAL A 167 -2.28 12.75 -10.64
C VAL A 167 -2.57 11.59 -9.67
N ASN A 168 -3.70 11.59 -8.98
CA ASN A 168 -4.05 10.50 -8.06
C ASN A 168 -4.19 9.17 -8.80
N SER A 169 -4.81 9.14 -9.99
CA SER A 169 -4.94 7.93 -10.79
C SER A 169 -3.58 7.40 -11.28
N ILE A 170 -2.67 8.29 -11.67
CA ILE A 170 -1.31 7.93 -12.07
C ILE A 170 -0.53 7.36 -10.87
N ILE A 171 -0.71 7.95 -9.68
CA ILE A 171 -0.06 7.48 -8.46
C ILE A 171 -0.57 6.08 -8.08
N ASP A 172 -1.88 5.82 -8.18
CA ASP A 172 -2.44 4.48 -7.94
C ASP A 172 -1.92 3.46 -8.96
N LEU A 173 -1.79 3.85 -10.23
CA LEU A 173 -1.15 3.02 -11.26
C LEU A 173 0.32 2.72 -10.94
N LEU A 174 1.08 3.71 -10.45
CA LEU A 174 2.48 3.53 -10.02
C LEU A 174 2.58 2.46 -8.93
N LEU A 175 1.70 2.46 -7.93
CA LEU A 175 1.71 1.43 -6.88
C LEU A 175 1.54 0.03 -7.46
N VAL A 176 0.56 -0.16 -8.34
CA VAL A 176 0.30 -1.47 -8.97
C VAL A 176 1.51 -1.92 -9.81
N GLN A 177 2.06 -1.04 -10.63
CA GLN A 177 3.23 -1.35 -11.46
C GLN A 177 4.44 -1.68 -10.59
N PHE A 178 4.67 -0.89 -9.54
CA PHE A 178 5.75 -1.08 -8.59
C PHE A 178 5.69 -2.45 -7.92
N VAL A 179 4.53 -2.81 -7.38
CA VAL A 179 4.30 -4.12 -6.75
C VAL A 179 4.51 -5.28 -7.74
N ARG A 180 4.02 -5.15 -8.98
CA ARG A 180 4.22 -6.17 -10.03
C ARG A 180 5.69 -6.39 -10.35
N VAL A 181 6.43 -5.31 -10.57
CA VAL A 181 7.87 -5.38 -10.87
C VAL A 181 8.63 -6.03 -9.71
N TRP A 182 8.33 -5.57 -8.49
CA TRP A 182 8.96 -6.08 -7.31
C TRP A 182 8.70 -7.57 -7.11
N LEU A 183 7.46 -8.03 -7.25
CA LEU A 183 7.10 -9.44 -7.17
C LEU A 183 7.83 -10.29 -8.22
N THR A 184 8.05 -9.76 -9.42
CA THR A 184 8.73 -10.49 -10.48
C THR A 184 10.23 -10.67 -10.19
N ARG A 185 10.87 -9.70 -9.53
CA ARG A 185 12.33 -9.62 -9.39
C ARG A 185 12.88 -10.16 -8.08
N HIS A 186 12.06 -10.26 -7.06
CA HIS A 186 12.46 -10.75 -5.74
C HIS A 186 11.83 -12.11 -5.43
N PRO A 187 12.30 -13.19 -6.12
CA PRO A 187 11.78 -14.53 -5.90
C PRO A 187 11.95 -15.03 -4.47
N GLU A 188 12.96 -14.52 -3.77
CA GLU A 188 13.28 -14.83 -2.36
C GLU A 188 12.38 -14.08 -1.37
N THR A 189 11.39 -13.30 -1.82
CA THR A 189 10.48 -12.60 -0.93
C THR A 189 9.79 -13.56 0.00
N ARG A 190 10.08 -13.39 1.28
CA ARG A 190 9.80 -14.31 2.38
C ARG A 190 8.36 -14.81 2.39
N SER A 191 8.26 -16.14 2.59
CA SER A 191 7.10 -16.75 3.24
C SER A 191 6.70 -15.92 4.48
N GLY A 192 5.42 -15.59 4.59
CA GLY A 192 4.90 -14.81 5.72
C GLY A 192 4.52 -13.35 5.39
N SER A 193 4.62 -12.90 4.12
CA SER A 193 4.07 -11.63 3.68
C SER A 193 2.88 -11.84 2.73
N TRP A 194 1.88 -10.98 2.80
CA TRP A 194 0.73 -11.05 1.91
C TRP A 194 1.15 -10.96 0.42
N LEU A 195 2.08 -10.07 0.10
CA LEU A 195 2.63 -9.97 -1.25
C LEU A 195 3.39 -11.23 -1.66
N GLY A 196 4.15 -11.84 -0.76
CA GLY A 196 4.83 -13.12 -1.01
C GLY A 196 3.83 -14.25 -1.30
N ALA A 197 2.67 -14.25 -0.64
CA ALA A 197 1.61 -15.23 -0.85
C ALA A 197 1.03 -15.21 -2.28
N MET A 198 1.08 -14.06 -2.97
CA MET A 198 0.62 -13.94 -4.37
C MET A 198 1.45 -14.78 -5.35
N ARG A 199 2.63 -15.24 -4.94
CA ARG A 199 3.51 -16.09 -5.74
C ARG A 199 3.23 -17.57 -5.59
N ASP A 200 2.63 -17.97 -4.48
CA ASP A 200 2.17 -19.35 -4.28
C ASP A 200 0.87 -19.55 -5.07
N PRO A 201 0.88 -20.38 -6.13
CA PRO A 201 -0.30 -20.54 -6.98
C PRO A 201 -1.48 -21.13 -6.21
N VAL A 202 -1.24 -22.05 -5.25
CA VAL A 202 -2.29 -22.65 -4.44
C VAL A 202 -2.97 -21.61 -3.55
N VAL A 203 -2.16 -20.75 -2.90
CA VAL A 203 -2.70 -19.67 -2.05
C VAL A 203 -3.40 -18.63 -2.90
N ARG A 204 -2.76 -18.14 -3.97
CA ARG A 204 -3.34 -17.14 -4.88
C ARG A 204 -4.70 -17.58 -5.43
N ASP A 205 -4.82 -18.83 -5.88
CA ASP A 205 -6.05 -19.35 -6.45
C ASP A 205 -7.15 -19.51 -5.40
N ALA A 206 -6.78 -19.93 -4.17
CA ALA A 206 -7.69 -19.94 -3.02
C ALA A 206 -8.15 -18.52 -2.63
N LEU A 207 -7.26 -17.55 -2.59
CA LEU A 207 -7.61 -16.15 -2.35
C LEU A 207 -8.55 -15.62 -3.43
N ALA A 208 -8.31 -15.94 -4.70
CA ALA A 208 -9.20 -15.58 -5.80
C ALA A 208 -10.62 -16.14 -5.61
N CYS A 209 -10.75 -17.38 -5.13
CA CYS A 209 -12.05 -17.96 -4.79
C CYS A 209 -12.76 -17.20 -3.66
N VAL A 210 -12.03 -16.91 -2.58
CA VAL A 210 -12.57 -16.20 -1.40
C VAL A 210 -13.00 -14.77 -1.75
N HIS A 211 -12.15 -14.05 -2.49
CA HIS A 211 -12.41 -12.67 -2.89
C HIS A 211 -13.59 -12.57 -3.88
N ALA A 212 -13.72 -13.55 -4.81
CA ALA A 212 -14.81 -13.57 -5.78
C ALA A 212 -16.18 -13.83 -5.18
N ARG A 213 -16.25 -14.64 -4.13
CA ARG A 213 -17.51 -15.08 -3.51
C ARG A 213 -17.35 -15.12 -1.99
N PRO A 214 -17.24 -13.98 -1.33
CA PRO A 214 -17.08 -13.91 0.13
C PRO A 214 -18.28 -14.49 0.89
N GLU A 215 -19.48 -14.43 0.29
CA GLU A 215 -20.72 -14.98 0.83
C GLU A 215 -20.75 -16.51 0.83
N HIS A 216 -20.02 -17.15 -0.07
CA HIS A 216 -20.00 -18.61 -0.16
C HIS A 216 -19.48 -19.25 1.14
N PRO A 217 -20.08 -20.36 1.65
CA PRO A 217 -19.68 -20.99 2.91
C PRO A 217 -18.34 -21.74 2.77
N TRP A 218 -17.28 -21.00 2.53
CA TRP A 218 -15.94 -21.55 2.37
C TRP A 218 -15.48 -22.27 3.63
N THR A 219 -15.10 -23.52 3.46
CA THR A 219 -14.39 -24.34 4.44
C THR A 219 -13.00 -24.68 3.90
N THR A 220 -12.10 -25.15 4.75
CA THR A 220 -10.79 -25.66 4.28
C THR A 220 -10.99 -26.80 3.27
N ALA A 221 -12.03 -27.61 3.41
CA ALA A 221 -12.34 -28.70 2.50
C ALA A 221 -12.82 -28.20 1.13
N SER A 222 -13.76 -27.24 1.09
CA SER A 222 -14.27 -26.69 -0.17
C SER A 222 -13.23 -25.86 -0.91
N LEU A 223 -12.38 -25.10 -0.19
CA LEU A 223 -11.26 -24.38 -0.80
C LEU A 223 -10.20 -25.33 -1.36
N ALA A 224 -9.87 -26.40 -0.63
CA ALA A 224 -8.92 -27.42 -1.11
C ALA A 224 -9.43 -28.09 -2.38
N ALA A 225 -10.71 -28.42 -2.44
CA ALA A 225 -11.36 -28.96 -3.64
C ALA A 225 -11.31 -27.96 -4.81
N ALA A 226 -11.63 -26.68 -4.56
CA ALA A 226 -11.62 -25.62 -5.57
C ALA A 226 -10.21 -25.34 -6.15
N THR A 227 -9.16 -25.62 -5.40
CA THR A 227 -7.74 -25.44 -5.82
C THR A 227 -7.06 -26.77 -6.20
N ALA A 228 -7.83 -27.86 -6.30
CA ALA A 228 -7.35 -29.20 -6.68
C ALA A 228 -6.20 -29.73 -5.81
N VAL A 229 -6.17 -29.42 -4.51
CA VAL A 229 -5.16 -29.91 -3.56
C VAL A 229 -5.80 -30.58 -2.34
N SER A 230 -5.02 -31.30 -1.54
CA SER A 230 -5.49 -31.85 -0.27
C SER A 230 -5.68 -30.75 0.80
N ARG A 231 -6.56 -30.97 1.78
CA ARG A 231 -6.76 -30.08 2.94
C ARG A 231 -5.46 -29.79 3.69
N THR A 232 -4.63 -30.82 3.84
CA THR A 232 -3.33 -30.72 4.51
C THR A 232 -2.37 -29.84 3.70
N THR A 233 -2.32 -30.03 2.38
CA THR A 233 -1.53 -29.24 1.46
C THR A 233 -1.94 -27.76 1.53
N LEU A 234 -3.23 -27.46 1.37
CA LEU A 234 -3.75 -26.10 1.46
C LEU A 234 -3.39 -25.43 2.78
N SER A 235 -3.62 -26.13 3.91
CA SER A 235 -3.32 -25.58 5.25
C SER A 235 -1.82 -25.31 5.44
N ARG A 236 -0.95 -26.15 4.91
CA ARG A 236 0.51 -25.95 4.93
C ARG A 236 0.91 -24.71 4.12
N HIS A 237 0.41 -24.57 2.89
CA HIS A 237 0.67 -23.41 2.03
C HIS A 237 0.20 -22.10 2.68
N PHE A 238 -1.02 -22.07 3.23
CA PHE A 238 -1.53 -20.88 3.94
C PHE A 238 -0.68 -20.50 5.14
N ARG A 239 -0.27 -21.47 5.97
CA ARG A 239 0.60 -21.20 7.14
C ARG A 239 1.97 -20.69 6.71
N SER A 240 2.56 -21.30 5.69
CA SER A 240 3.86 -20.87 5.16
C SER A 240 3.80 -19.46 4.55
N ALA A 241 2.78 -19.19 3.73
CA ALA A 241 2.68 -17.94 2.96
C ALA A 241 2.10 -16.77 3.75
N LEU A 242 1.08 -17.03 4.60
CA LEU A 242 0.30 -15.99 5.30
C LEU A 242 0.40 -16.06 6.82
N GLY A 243 1.05 -17.07 7.39
CA GLY A 243 1.13 -17.26 8.84
C GLY A 243 -0.20 -17.67 9.51
N GLN A 244 -1.25 -17.95 8.74
CA GLN A 244 -2.60 -18.24 9.27
C GLN A 244 -3.28 -19.41 8.54
N THR A 245 -4.42 -19.86 9.06
CA THR A 245 -5.22 -20.91 8.44
C THR A 245 -6.13 -20.36 7.34
N PRO A 246 -6.57 -21.20 6.36
CA PRO A 246 -7.56 -20.77 5.36
C PRO A 246 -8.83 -20.20 5.97
N GLY A 247 -9.39 -20.83 7.03
CA GLY A 247 -10.60 -20.36 7.70
C GLY A 247 -10.41 -19.02 8.44
N ALA A 248 -9.23 -18.80 9.03
CA ALA A 248 -8.91 -17.50 9.65
C ALA A 248 -8.87 -16.40 8.59
N TYR A 249 -8.25 -16.66 7.43
CA TYR A 249 -8.23 -15.71 6.32
C TYR A 249 -9.63 -15.38 5.80
N VAL A 250 -10.48 -16.39 5.57
CA VAL A 250 -11.88 -16.16 5.15
C VAL A 250 -12.61 -15.25 6.13
N THR A 251 -12.46 -15.50 7.42
CA THR A 251 -13.09 -14.68 8.46
C THR A 251 -12.56 -13.25 8.45
N GLN A 252 -11.25 -13.08 8.38
CA GLN A 252 -10.61 -11.77 8.30
C GLN A 252 -11.10 -10.97 7.08
N TRP A 253 -11.05 -11.59 5.89
CA TRP A 253 -11.50 -10.97 4.65
C TRP A 253 -12.96 -10.51 4.69
N ARG A 254 -13.84 -11.34 5.25
CA ARG A 254 -15.25 -10.98 5.46
C ARG A 254 -15.41 -9.78 6.40
N MET A 255 -14.60 -9.69 7.44
CA MET A 255 -14.64 -8.55 8.37
C MET A 255 -14.08 -7.28 7.73
N ASP A 256 -13.05 -7.39 6.90
CA ASP A 256 -12.51 -6.27 6.13
C ASP A 256 -13.56 -5.72 5.15
N LEU A 257 -14.22 -6.59 4.37
CA LEU A 257 -15.34 -6.21 3.50
C LEU A 257 -16.50 -5.57 4.26
N ALA A 258 -16.87 -6.14 5.41
CA ALA A 258 -17.93 -5.57 6.23
C ALA A 258 -17.55 -4.19 6.77
N SER A 259 -16.30 -3.97 7.16
CA SER A 259 -15.79 -2.66 7.61
C SER A 259 -15.95 -1.61 6.51
N VAL A 260 -15.54 -1.94 5.27
CA VAL A 260 -15.69 -1.06 4.11
C VAL A 260 -17.16 -0.72 3.83
N ARG A 261 -18.06 -1.73 3.80
CA ARG A 261 -19.49 -1.49 3.58
C ARG A 261 -20.12 -0.65 4.68
N LEU A 262 -19.78 -0.90 5.94
CA LEU A 262 -20.27 -0.10 7.08
C LEU A 262 -19.83 1.36 7.00
N ARG A 263 -18.62 1.62 6.49
CA ARG A 263 -18.07 2.97 6.30
C ARG A 263 -18.72 3.68 5.13
N ASP A 264 -18.78 3.02 3.97
CA ASP A 264 -19.03 3.66 2.68
C ASP A 264 -20.51 3.62 2.25
N THR A 265 -21.36 2.82 2.91
CA THR A 265 -22.77 2.66 2.53
C THR A 265 -23.73 2.80 3.71
N ASP A 266 -25.02 3.03 3.40
CA ASP A 266 -26.12 3.03 4.36
C ASP A 266 -26.82 1.67 4.46
N GLU A 267 -26.26 0.63 3.86
CA GLU A 267 -26.82 -0.72 3.89
C GLU A 267 -27.15 -1.16 5.33
N PRO A 268 -28.32 -1.77 5.56
CA PRO A 268 -28.64 -2.37 6.86
C PRO A 268 -27.59 -3.41 7.26
N VAL A 269 -27.29 -3.49 8.57
CA VAL A 269 -26.34 -4.47 9.12
C VAL A 269 -26.72 -5.91 8.72
N GLU A 270 -28.01 -6.19 8.60
CA GLU A 270 -28.52 -7.47 8.16
C GLU A 270 -28.12 -7.80 6.72
N SER A 271 -28.28 -6.85 5.78
CA SER A 271 -27.85 -6.98 4.39
C SER A 271 -26.34 -7.22 4.29
N ILE A 272 -25.55 -6.43 5.03
CA ILE A 272 -24.09 -6.59 5.08
C ILE A 272 -23.73 -7.99 5.60
N SER A 273 -24.39 -8.46 6.66
CA SER A 273 -24.18 -9.79 7.23
C SER A 273 -24.35 -10.91 6.18
N GLY A 274 -25.44 -10.87 5.42
CA GLY A 274 -25.67 -11.82 4.32
C GLY A 274 -24.63 -11.71 3.21
N ALA A 275 -24.33 -10.49 2.78
CA ALA A 275 -23.38 -10.23 1.70
C ALA A 275 -21.93 -10.67 2.01
N VAL A 276 -21.55 -10.74 3.29
CA VAL A 276 -20.24 -11.27 3.72
C VAL A 276 -20.33 -12.73 4.22
N GLY A 277 -21.44 -13.43 3.97
CA GLY A 277 -21.55 -14.87 4.15
C GLY A 277 -21.88 -15.34 5.57
N TYR A 278 -22.60 -14.52 6.36
CA TYR A 278 -23.14 -14.93 7.65
C TYR A 278 -24.65 -15.20 7.53
N ALA A 279 -25.08 -16.39 7.97
CA ALA A 279 -26.47 -16.78 7.94
C ALA A 279 -27.34 -16.03 8.96
N SER A 280 -26.73 -15.34 9.93
CA SER A 280 -27.46 -14.65 11.01
C SER A 280 -26.75 -13.35 11.38
N PRO A 281 -27.47 -12.21 11.47
CA PRO A 281 -26.93 -10.93 11.93
C PRO A 281 -26.29 -11.01 13.34
N HIS A 282 -26.84 -11.89 14.20
CA HIS A 282 -26.29 -12.12 15.54
C HIS A 282 -24.89 -12.79 15.49
N ALA A 283 -24.72 -13.81 14.64
CA ALA A 283 -23.45 -14.49 14.45
C ALA A 283 -22.42 -13.51 13.85
N PHE A 284 -22.84 -12.73 12.87
CA PHE A 284 -22.03 -11.65 12.29
C PHE A 284 -21.59 -10.63 13.34
N SER A 285 -22.55 -10.08 14.12
CA SER A 285 -22.24 -9.05 15.12
C SER A 285 -21.24 -9.53 16.17
N ARG A 286 -21.32 -10.80 16.60
CA ARG A 286 -20.34 -11.41 17.52
C ARG A 286 -18.95 -11.53 16.87
N ALA A 287 -18.90 -12.00 15.61
CA ALA A 287 -17.65 -12.13 14.87
C ALA A 287 -17.01 -10.77 14.63
N PHE A 288 -17.80 -9.79 14.21
CA PHE A 288 -17.35 -8.42 13.95
C PHE A 288 -16.83 -7.75 15.24
N ARG A 289 -17.57 -7.85 16.35
CA ARG A 289 -17.10 -7.31 17.65
C ARG A 289 -15.79 -7.94 18.07
N ARG A 290 -15.60 -9.24 17.86
CA ARG A 290 -14.34 -9.93 18.17
C ARG A 290 -13.19 -9.42 17.31
N ALA A 291 -13.43 -9.15 16.03
CA ALA A 291 -12.43 -8.70 15.09
C ALA A 291 -12.10 -7.19 15.20
N ARG A 292 -13.09 -6.35 15.54
CA ARG A 292 -12.97 -4.88 15.54
C ARG A 292 -13.15 -4.24 16.91
N GLY A 293 -13.34 -5.04 17.98
CA GLY A 293 -13.51 -4.54 19.35
C GLY A 293 -14.89 -3.96 19.65
N MET A 294 -15.76 -3.71 18.67
CA MET A 294 -17.08 -3.10 18.85
C MET A 294 -18.13 -3.65 17.88
N PRO A 295 -19.44 -3.53 18.22
CA PRO A 295 -20.54 -3.94 17.34
C PRO A 295 -20.58 -3.15 16.03
N PRO A 296 -21.13 -3.73 14.92
CA PRO A 296 -21.20 -3.08 13.60
C PRO A 296 -21.86 -1.69 13.61
N GLY A 297 -22.98 -1.52 14.34
CA GLY A 297 -23.66 -0.23 14.44
C GLY A 297 -22.83 0.85 15.12
N ALA A 298 -22.15 0.53 16.22
CA ALA A 298 -21.24 1.45 16.90
C ALA A 298 -20.03 1.79 16.01
N TYR A 299 -19.51 0.82 15.26
CA TYR A 299 -18.42 1.03 14.30
C TYR A 299 -18.82 2.04 13.21
N ARG A 300 -19.97 1.88 12.59
CA ARG A 300 -20.53 2.84 11.61
C ARG A 300 -20.66 4.24 12.21
N SER A 301 -21.24 4.37 13.39
CA SER A 301 -21.45 5.67 14.04
C SER A 301 -20.13 6.37 14.38
N ARG A 302 -19.07 5.61 14.74
CA ARG A 302 -17.75 6.16 15.01
C ARG A 302 -17.08 6.76 13.77
N LEU A 303 -17.22 6.11 12.61
CA LEU A 303 -16.57 6.53 11.37
C LEU A 303 -17.27 7.70 10.67
N ARG A 304 -18.49 8.03 11.07
CA ARG A 304 -19.30 9.12 10.49
C ARG A 304 -19.29 10.39 11.34
N ARG A 305 -18.61 10.37 12.47
CA ARG A 305 -18.36 11.55 13.32
C ARG A 305 -17.07 12.25 12.89
#